data_be31821f6e08a9f53dacbd63eaefb04b
#
_entry.id   be31821f6e08a9f53dacbd63eaefb04b
#
_cell.length_a   1.000
_cell.length_b   1.000
_cell.length_c   1.000
_cell.angle_alpha   90.00
_cell.angle_beta   90.00
_cell.angle_gamma   90.00
#
_symmetry.space_group_name_H-M   'P 1'
#
loop_
_entity.id
_entity.type
_entity.pdbx_description
1 polymer ?
#
loop_
_entity_poly.entity_id
_entity_poly.type
_entity_poly.pdbx_seq_one_letter_code
_entity_poly.pdbx_strand_id
1 'polypeptide(L)'
;MTAKLRHIAISVPDLKPAAEFYKTTFGLEEVSYVETPYGDGLSLSDGVINLTLLKFHTDDAAGDERGKDFHGIHHMGFIVDDLEKYSERVTQNGGRFHRELKGGGGVDFERKFRDPNGVVFDISHKGWVGIK
;
A
#
# COMPACT_ATOMS: atom_id res chain seq x y z
N MET A 1 18.85 8.82 -8.54
CA MET A 1 17.74 8.11 -8.80
C MET A 1 17.08 7.56 -7.65
N THR A 2 15.89 7.60 -7.57
CA THR A 2 15.39 7.57 -6.37
C THR A 2 13.99 7.12 -6.28
N ALA A 3 13.72 5.95 -6.86
CA ALA A 3 12.54 5.17 -6.57
C ALA A 3 12.99 3.87 -5.93
N LYS A 4 12.32 3.51 -4.83
CA LYS A 4 12.59 2.26 -4.13
C LYS A 4 11.28 1.56 -3.81
N LEU A 5 11.21 0.28 -4.10
CA LEU A 5 10.06 -0.54 -3.70
C LEU A 5 10.14 -0.71 -2.19
N ARG A 6 9.15 -0.17 -1.46
CA ARG A 6 9.18 -0.16 0.00
C ARG A 6 7.87 -0.53 0.67
N HIS A 7 6.83 -0.81 -0.10
CA HIS A 7 5.51 -1.06 0.46
C HIS A 7 4.83 -2.22 -0.26
N ILE A 8 4.27 -3.13 0.52
CA ILE A 8 3.43 -4.23 0.02
C ILE A 8 2.18 -4.25 0.87
N ALA A 9 1.02 -4.25 0.24
CA ALA A 9 -0.26 -4.33 0.93
C ALA A 9 -0.93 -5.67 0.64
N ILE A 10 -1.39 -6.32 1.69
CA ILE A 10 -2.07 -7.62 1.62
C ILE A 10 -3.48 -7.46 2.16
N SER A 11 -4.47 -7.86 1.39
CA SER A 11 -5.86 -7.90 1.85
C SER A 11 -6.09 -9.19 2.63
N VAL A 12 -6.63 -9.07 3.84
CA VAL A 12 -6.85 -10.20 4.76
C VAL A 12 -8.23 -10.12 5.39
N PRO A 13 -8.80 -11.25 5.83
CA PRO A 13 -10.12 -11.23 6.48
C PRO A 13 -10.06 -10.64 7.90
N ASP A 14 -8.98 -10.88 8.64
CA ASP A 14 -8.80 -10.38 10.00
C ASP A 14 -7.37 -9.97 10.23
N LEU A 15 -7.18 -8.75 10.76
CA LEU A 15 -5.84 -8.18 10.92
C LEU A 15 -5.00 -8.90 11.96
N LYS A 16 -5.57 -9.19 13.14
CA LYS A 16 -4.78 -9.76 14.25
C LYS A 16 -4.18 -11.13 13.94
N PRO A 17 -4.95 -12.12 13.46
CA PRO A 17 -4.37 -13.42 13.13
C PRO A 17 -3.31 -13.32 12.02
N ALA A 18 -3.54 -12.48 11.02
CA ALA A 18 -2.58 -12.28 9.95
C ALA A 18 -1.28 -11.64 10.48
N ALA A 19 -1.41 -10.61 11.31
CA ALA A 19 -0.25 -9.96 11.92
C ALA A 19 0.53 -10.95 12.79
N GLU A 20 -0.17 -11.73 13.59
CA GLU A 20 0.46 -12.69 14.48
C GLU A 20 1.27 -13.73 13.70
N PHE A 21 0.77 -14.17 12.56
CA PHE A 21 1.49 -15.09 11.70
C PHE A 21 2.85 -14.51 11.27
N TYR A 22 2.85 -13.28 10.74
CA TYR A 22 4.09 -12.67 10.24
C TYR A 22 5.04 -12.26 11.35
N LYS A 23 4.50 -11.82 12.49
CA LYS A 23 5.30 -11.44 13.64
C LYS A 23 6.00 -12.68 14.24
N THR A 24 5.25 -13.75 14.45
CA THR A 24 5.77 -14.96 15.08
C THR A 24 6.69 -15.74 14.15
N THR A 25 6.33 -15.83 12.87
CA THR A 25 7.08 -16.64 11.91
C THR A 25 8.38 -15.97 11.48
N PHE A 26 8.31 -14.67 11.20
CA PHE A 26 9.44 -13.94 10.59
C PHE A 26 10.03 -12.83 11.47
N GLY A 27 9.45 -12.59 12.63
CA GLY A 27 9.95 -11.57 13.53
C GLY A 27 9.67 -10.13 13.09
N LEU A 28 8.67 -9.92 12.25
CA LEU A 28 8.31 -8.56 11.83
C LEU A 28 7.76 -7.77 13.02
N GLU A 29 8.00 -6.48 13.04
CA GLU A 29 7.52 -5.58 14.09
C GLU A 29 6.28 -4.84 13.62
N GLU A 30 5.30 -4.69 14.51
CA GLU A 30 4.14 -3.86 14.26
C GLU A 30 4.55 -2.39 14.40
N VAL A 31 4.30 -1.59 13.37
CA VAL A 31 4.75 -0.19 13.34
C VAL A 31 3.60 0.81 13.27
N SER A 32 2.41 0.39 12.87
CA SER A 32 1.24 1.28 12.90
C SER A 32 -0.06 0.50 12.81
N TYR A 33 -1.14 1.15 13.28
CA TYR A 33 -2.50 0.65 13.14
C TYR A 33 -3.42 1.84 12.90
N VAL A 34 -4.25 1.77 11.88
CA VAL A 34 -5.21 2.83 11.58
C VAL A 34 -6.56 2.24 11.21
N GLU A 35 -7.62 2.94 11.62
CA GLU A 35 -8.98 2.63 11.22
C GLU A 35 -9.50 3.79 10.39
N THR A 36 -10.09 3.49 9.24
CA THR A 36 -10.68 4.50 8.35
C THR A 36 -12.05 4.03 7.90
N PRO A 37 -12.88 4.92 7.35
CA PRO A 37 -14.16 4.49 6.76
C PRO A 37 -14.01 3.49 5.62
N TYR A 38 -12.84 3.46 4.98
CA TYR A 38 -12.58 2.60 3.81
C TYR A 38 -12.07 1.22 4.20
N GLY A 39 -11.36 1.15 5.29
CA GLY A 39 -10.78 -0.09 5.77
C GLY A 39 -9.82 0.14 6.92
N ASP A 40 -9.46 -0.94 7.58
CA ASP A 40 -8.50 -0.92 8.68
C ASP A 40 -7.15 -1.42 8.18
N GLY A 41 -6.07 -0.80 8.64
CA GLY A 41 -4.73 -1.16 8.25
C GLY A 41 -3.82 -1.38 9.44
N LEU A 42 -3.07 -2.48 9.41
CA LEU A 42 -2.06 -2.77 10.41
C LEU A 42 -0.76 -2.99 9.66
N SER A 43 0.24 -2.16 9.95
CA SER A 43 1.51 -2.23 9.26
C SER A 43 2.57 -2.92 10.09
N LEU A 44 3.31 -3.79 9.43
CA LEU A 44 4.48 -4.48 9.96
C LEU A 44 5.70 -4.03 9.17
N SER A 45 6.88 -4.25 9.73
CA SER A 45 8.12 -3.92 9.02
C SER A 45 9.24 -4.88 9.40
N ASP A 46 10.13 -5.12 8.44
CA ASP A 46 11.39 -5.81 8.66
C ASP A 46 12.56 -4.83 8.85
N GLY A 47 12.26 -3.52 8.93
CA GLY A 47 13.25 -2.47 9.03
C GLY A 47 13.54 -1.79 7.69
N VAL A 48 13.10 -2.36 6.59
CA VAL A 48 13.31 -1.82 5.23
C VAL A 48 11.99 -1.66 4.50
N ILE A 49 11.17 -2.70 4.49
CA ILE A 49 9.89 -2.76 3.79
C ILE A 49 8.74 -2.56 4.78
N ASN A 50 7.73 -1.83 4.36
CA ASN A 50 6.45 -1.76 5.05
C ASN A 50 5.53 -2.82 4.47
N LEU A 51 5.05 -3.72 5.31
CA LEU A 51 4.04 -4.72 4.95
C LEU A 51 2.75 -4.33 5.63
N THR A 52 1.78 -3.84 4.87
CA THR A 52 0.50 -3.42 5.41
C THR A 52 -0.55 -4.49 5.19
N LEU A 53 -1.18 -4.90 6.28
CA LEU A 53 -2.34 -5.79 6.24
C LEU A 53 -3.58 -4.92 6.20
N LEU A 54 -4.48 -5.19 5.25
CA LEU A 54 -5.67 -4.39 5.05
C LEU A 54 -6.93 -5.24 5.18
N LYS A 55 -7.91 -4.69 5.88
CA LYS A 55 -9.26 -5.24 5.90
C LYS A 55 -10.18 -4.17 5.33
N PHE A 56 -10.55 -4.31 4.06
CA PHE A 56 -11.43 -3.35 3.40
C PHE A 56 -12.86 -3.50 3.89
N HIS A 57 -13.55 -2.37 4.04
CA HIS A 57 -14.95 -2.36 4.52
C HIS A 57 -15.94 -2.53 3.38
N THR A 58 -15.59 -2.13 2.16
CA THR A 58 -16.46 -2.20 0.99
C THR A 58 -15.72 -2.71 -0.23
N ASP A 59 -16.46 -3.22 -1.19
CA ASP A 59 -15.89 -3.64 -2.47
C ASP A 59 -15.28 -2.46 -3.22
N ASP A 60 -15.92 -1.29 -3.16
CA ASP A 60 -15.42 -0.09 -3.81
C ASP A 60 -14.05 0.33 -3.25
N ALA A 61 -13.89 0.29 -1.94
CA ALA A 61 -12.61 0.63 -1.30
C ALA A 61 -11.51 -0.34 -1.71
N ALA A 62 -11.83 -1.63 -1.86
CA ALA A 62 -10.86 -2.64 -2.26
C ALA A 62 -10.54 -2.60 -3.76
N GLY A 63 -11.44 -2.07 -4.57
CA GLY A 63 -11.30 -2.06 -6.03
C GLY A 63 -12.23 -3.07 -6.69
N ASP A 64 -12.88 -2.64 -7.74
CA ASP A 64 -13.97 -3.39 -8.38
C ASP A 64 -13.59 -4.80 -8.81
N GLU A 65 -12.40 -4.97 -9.35
CA GLU A 65 -11.97 -6.27 -9.87
C GLU A 65 -11.58 -7.26 -8.79
N ARG A 66 -11.44 -6.82 -7.53
CA ARG A 66 -11.02 -7.69 -6.44
C ARG A 66 -12.05 -7.84 -5.34
N GLY A 67 -12.67 -6.72 -4.95
CA GLY A 67 -13.63 -6.72 -3.86
C GLY A 67 -13.01 -6.90 -2.47
N LYS A 68 -13.81 -6.68 -1.45
CA LYS A 68 -13.35 -6.74 -0.05
C LYS A 68 -13.02 -8.16 0.42
N ASP A 69 -13.53 -9.16 -0.25
CA ASP A 69 -13.34 -10.56 0.12
C ASP A 69 -12.16 -11.22 -0.61
N PHE A 70 -11.43 -10.46 -1.41
CA PHE A 70 -10.18 -10.94 -1.98
C PHE A 70 -9.11 -11.00 -0.88
N HIS A 71 -8.43 -12.13 -0.75
CA HIS A 71 -7.34 -12.30 0.22
C HIS A 71 -6.05 -12.61 -0.53
N GLY A 72 -5.05 -11.76 -0.34
CA GLY A 72 -3.78 -11.89 -1.03
C GLY A 72 -3.10 -10.54 -1.21
N ILE A 73 -2.03 -10.52 -1.99
CA ILE A 73 -1.29 -9.28 -2.27
C ILE A 73 -2.18 -8.39 -3.13
N HIS A 74 -2.47 -7.21 -2.60
CA HIS A 74 -3.38 -6.27 -3.21
C HIS A 74 -2.65 -5.25 -4.09
N HIS A 75 -1.58 -4.67 -3.58
CA HIS A 75 -0.76 -3.71 -4.34
C HIS A 75 0.62 -3.58 -3.70
N MET A 76 1.50 -2.92 -4.44
CA MET A 76 2.84 -2.57 -3.96
C MET A 76 3.02 -1.06 -4.05
N GLY A 77 4.09 -0.53 -3.46
CA GLY A 77 4.34 0.90 -3.48
C GLY A 77 5.81 1.25 -3.56
N PHE A 78 6.07 2.36 -4.23
CA PHE A 78 7.40 2.92 -4.41
C PHE A 78 7.50 4.27 -3.72
N ILE A 79 8.54 4.46 -2.92
CA ILE A 79 8.88 5.80 -2.45
C ILE A 79 9.68 6.50 -3.54
N VAL A 80 9.35 7.75 -3.80
CA VAL A 80 9.97 8.55 -4.85
C VAL A 80 10.38 9.91 -4.29
N ASP A 81 11.38 10.54 -4.89
CA ASP A 81 11.85 11.85 -4.45
C ASP A 81 11.02 13.01 -5.01
N ASP A 82 10.35 12.80 -6.14
CA ASP A 82 9.55 13.82 -6.79
C ASP A 82 8.27 13.20 -7.34
N LEU A 83 7.17 13.45 -6.64
CA LEU A 83 5.88 12.85 -6.95
C LEU A 83 5.37 13.24 -8.34
N GLU A 84 5.51 14.51 -8.71
CA GLU A 84 5.04 14.99 -10.02
C GLU A 84 5.84 14.39 -11.17
N LYS A 85 7.16 14.38 -11.01
CA LYS A 85 8.06 13.81 -12.01
C LYS A 85 7.75 12.34 -12.26
N TYR A 86 7.59 11.56 -11.20
CA TYR A 86 7.29 10.14 -11.33
C TYR A 86 5.89 9.88 -11.84
N SER A 87 4.91 10.74 -11.49
CA SER A 87 3.56 10.64 -12.07
C SER A 87 3.61 10.78 -13.60
N GLU A 88 4.38 11.75 -14.10
CA GLU A 88 4.55 11.93 -15.54
C GLU A 88 5.26 10.74 -16.18
N ARG A 89 6.30 10.22 -15.55
CA ARG A 89 7.04 9.07 -16.05
C ARG A 89 6.16 7.83 -16.15
N VAL A 90 5.29 7.60 -15.19
CA VAL A 90 4.34 6.50 -15.24
C VAL A 90 3.48 6.61 -16.49
N THR A 91 2.88 7.77 -16.72
CA THR A 91 2.03 8.00 -17.88
C THR A 91 2.79 7.87 -19.20
N GLN A 92 3.99 8.43 -19.27
CA GLN A 92 4.84 8.36 -20.46
C GLN A 92 5.25 6.93 -20.81
N ASN A 93 5.25 6.04 -19.85
CA ASN A 93 5.68 4.65 -20.03
C ASN A 93 4.51 3.65 -20.04
N GLY A 94 3.29 4.13 -20.27
CA GLY A 94 2.14 3.25 -20.48
C GLY A 94 1.32 2.94 -19.26
N GLY A 95 1.66 3.48 -18.11
CA GLY A 95 0.84 3.40 -16.91
C GLY A 95 -0.31 4.40 -16.96
N ARG A 96 -1.27 4.25 -16.07
CA ARG A 96 -2.39 5.18 -16.00
C ARG A 96 -2.78 5.48 -14.56
N PHE A 97 -3.26 6.68 -14.33
CA PHE A 97 -3.73 7.14 -13.04
C PHE A 97 -4.96 6.33 -12.60
N HIS A 98 -4.99 5.93 -11.33
CA HIS A 98 -6.11 5.21 -10.75
C HIS A 98 -6.86 6.06 -9.72
N ARG A 99 -6.18 6.50 -8.67
CA ARG A 99 -6.78 7.39 -7.67
C ARG A 99 -5.71 8.04 -6.81
N GLU A 100 -6.10 9.10 -6.13
CA GLU A 100 -5.24 9.78 -5.17
C GLU A 100 -5.88 9.69 -3.78
N LEU A 101 -5.08 9.33 -2.78
CA LEU A 101 -5.49 9.37 -1.39
C LEU A 101 -4.82 10.55 -0.70
N LYS A 102 -5.63 11.43 -0.13
CA LYS A 102 -5.16 12.62 0.57
C LYS A 102 -5.37 12.47 2.06
N GLY A 103 -4.32 12.71 2.79
CA GLY A 103 -4.38 12.91 4.22
C GLY A 103 -4.89 11.72 5.01
N GLY A 104 -4.58 11.66 6.24
CA GLY A 104 -5.01 10.62 7.15
C GLY A 104 -3.97 9.54 7.28
N GLY A 105 -3.90 8.95 8.45
CA GLY A 105 -3.08 7.79 8.69
C GLY A 105 -1.58 7.97 8.58
N GLY A 106 -1.10 9.20 8.54
CA GLY A 106 0.33 9.45 8.50
C GLY A 106 0.97 9.32 7.13
N VAL A 107 0.19 9.07 6.09
CA VAL A 107 0.69 9.03 4.72
C VAL A 107 0.11 10.22 3.97
N ASP A 108 0.96 11.18 3.64
CA ASP A 108 0.57 12.29 2.81
C ASP A 108 0.82 11.92 1.36
N PHE A 109 -0.22 12.01 0.54
CA PHE A 109 -0.08 11.89 -0.91
C PHE A 109 0.42 10.55 -1.41
N GLU A 110 -0.38 9.54 -1.16
CA GLU A 110 -0.27 8.28 -1.85
C GLU A 110 -1.07 8.40 -3.14
N ARG A 111 -0.42 8.27 -4.29
CA ARG A 111 -1.08 8.24 -5.59
C ARG A 111 -1.07 6.82 -6.12
N LYS A 112 -2.24 6.35 -6.53
CA LYS A 112 -2.39 5.02 -7.10
C LYS A 112 -2.45 5.09 -8.61
N PHE A 113 -1.67 4.22 -9.22
CA PHE A 113 -1.61 4.05 -10.67
C PHE A 113 -1.82 2.60 -11.02
N ARG A 114 -2.00 2.34 -12.31
CA ARG A 114 -1.95 0.99 -12.83
C ARG A 114 -0.82 0.89 -13.84
N ASP A 115 -0.09 -0.22 -13.77
CA ASP A 115 0.96 -0.49 -14.75
C ASP A 115 0.32 -0.88 -16.09
N PRO A 116 1.11 -1.11 -17.17
CA PRO A 116 0.55 -1.49 -18.46
C PRO A 116 -0.32 -2.75 -18.45
N ASN A 117 -0.16 -3.60 -17.45
CA ASN A 117 -0.94 -4.83 -17.30
C ASN A 117 -2.14 -4.67 -16.36
N GLY A 118 -2.36 -3.47 -15.83
CA GLY A 118 -3.46 -3.20 -14.93
C GLY A 118 -3.17 -3.43 -13.45
N VAL A 119 -1.94 -3.73 -13.09
CA VAL A 119 -1.55 -3.96 -11.69
C VAL A 119 -1.51 -2.63 -10.94
N VAL A 120 -2.19 -2.57 -9.79
CA VAL A 120 -2.22 -1.36 -8.96
C VAL A 120 -0.92 -1.21 -8.19
N PHE A 121 -0.38 -0.01 -8.20
CA PHE A 121 0.75 0.34 -7.36
C PHE A 121 0.63 1.77 -6.87
N ASP A 122 1.31 2.06 -5.76
CA ASP A 122 1.34 3.39 -5.18
C ASP A 122 2.68 4.04 -5.45
N ILE A 123 2.66 5.37 -5.58
CA ILE A 123 3.86 6.15 -5.41
C ILE A 123 3.63 7.14 -4.26
N SER A 124 4.67 7.39 -3.47
CA SER A 124 4.59 8.27 -2.32
C SER A 124 5.91 9.00 -2.15
N HIS A 125 5.82 10.28 -1.83
CA HIS A 125 7.00 11.08 -1.51
C HIS A 125 7.48 10.83 -0.08
N LYS A 126 6.53 10.73 0.86
CA LYS A 126 6.88 10.52 2.28
C LYS A 126 7.09 9.05 2.63
N GLY A 127 6.54 8.17 1.85
CA GLY A 127 6.69 6.74 2.09
C GLY A 127 5.74 6.22 3.16
N TRP A 128 6.16 5.18 3.84
CA TRP A 128 5.36 4.45 4.81
C TRP A 128 6.15 4.23 6.09
N VAL A 129 5.43 3.99 7.19
CA VAL A 129 6.07 3.77 8.49
C VAL A 129 6.94 2.52 8.44
N GLY A 130 8.14 2.61 9.03
CA GLY A 130 9.05 1.46 9.16
C GLY A 130 9.98 1.21 7.99
N ILE A 131 9.97 2.04 6.97
CA ILE A 131 10.86 1.86 5.81
C ILE A 131 12.23 2.51 6.02
N LYS A 132 13.18 2.10 5.21
CA LYS A 132 14.50 2.74 5.14
C LYS A 132 14.89 3.09 3.73
#